data_c3b48476a60baf6c45373c4b3c966e9d
#
_entry.id   c3b48476a60baf6c45373c4b3c966e9d
#
_cell.length_a   1.000
_cell.length_b   1.000
_cell.length_c   1.000
_cell.angle_alpha   90.00
_cell.angle_beta   90.00
_cell.angle_gamma   90.00
#
_symmetry.space_group_name_H-M   'P 1'
#
loop_
_entity.id
_entity.type
_entity.pdbx_description
1 polymer ?
#
loop_
_entity_poly.entity_id
_entity_poly.type
_entity_poly.pdbx_seq_one_letter_code
_entity_poly.pdbx_strand_id
1 'polypeptide(L)'
;MVIGWALRWVLLCCGLVLLGVGMLDRGTALLPVRAVQSGSDARPGAAGERTTGPPSNTIVYAANQRGHVILEAAVNGAPVRMLVDTGASLVTLTPQDARAVGIAPSELVYNARANTANGSARMAPVTLREIRIDQLSIYDVPAAVLENLNISLLGMSFLTRLQGYEMRDGKLTITW
;
A
#
# COMPACT_ATOMS: atom_id res chain seq x y z
N MET A 1 30.09 15.61 26.21
CA MET A 1 30.88 16.08 25.06
C MET A 1 30.82 15.02 23.95
N VAL A 2 29.62 14.73 23.40
CA VAL A 2 29.35 13.67 22.39
C VAL A 2 28.34 14.10 21.33
N ILE A 3 28.24 15.41 21.00
CA ILE A 3 27.27 15.94 20.03
C ILE A 3 27.89 16.14 18.62
N GLY A 4 29.18 15.81 18.43
CA GLY A 4 29.92 16.12 17.20
C GLY A 4 29.90 15.08 16.10
N TRP A 5 29.38 13.88 16.32
CA TRP A 5 29.56 12.78 15.35
C TRP A 5 28.37 12.59 14.41
N ALA A 6 27.16 12.86 14.87
CA ALA A 6 25.96 12.75 14.02
C ALA A 6 25.86 13.84 12.94
N LEU A 7 26.44 15.03 13.18
CA LEU A 7 26.37 16.15 12.23
C LEU A 7 27.33 16.00 11.03
N ARG A 8 28.35 15.14 11.12
CA ARG A 8 29.33 14.92 10.03
C ARG A 8 28.82 13.99 8.93
N TRP A 9 27.87 13.11 9.22
CA TRP A 9 27.32 12.19 8.23
C TRP A 9 26.20 12.78 7.38
N VAL A 10 25.48 13.81 7.89
CA VAL A 10 24.43 14.50 7.14
C VAL A 10 25.01 15.38 6.02
N LEU A 11 26.20 15.94 6.20
CA LEU A 11 26.84 16.80 5.19
C LEU A 11 27.54 16.01 4.08
N LEU A 12 27.86 14.72 4.28
CA LEU A 12 28.49 13.88 3.25
C LEU A 12 27.47 13.29 2.26
N CYS A 13 26.21 13.13 2.65
CA CYS A 13 25.16 12.67 1.73
C CYS A 13 24.59 13.75 0.82
N CYS A 14 24.67 15.03 1.20
CA CYS A 14 24.21 16.13 0.34
C CYS A 14 25.20 16.56 -0.76
N GLY A 15 26.48 16.17 -0.67
CA GLY A 15 27.53 16.56 -1.60
C GLY A 15 27.61 15.75 -2.89
N LEU A 16 26.97 14.59 -2.96
CA LEU A 16 27.10 13.64 -4.09
C LEU A 16 25.98 13.75 -5.14
N VAL A 17 24.94 14.55 -4.90
CA VAL A 17 23.79 14.72 -5.83
C VAL A 17 23.97 15.88 -6.81
N LEU A 18 24.97 16.76 -6.63
CA LEU A 18 25.17 17.97 -7.45
C LEU A 18 26.21 17.85 -8.57
N LEU A 19 26.81 16.69 -8.82
CA LEU A 19 27.84 16.49 -9.86
C LEU A 19 27.38 15.68 -11.09
N GLY A 20 26.08 15.38 -11.24
CA GLY A 20 25.52 14.56 -12.34
C GLY A 20 24.75 15.30 -13.43
N VAL A 21 24.63 16.63 -13.40
CA VAL A 21 23.88 17.40 -14.42
C VAL A 21 24.83 18.37 -15.15
N GLY A 22 25.51 17.84 -16.14
CA GLY A 22 26.31 18.70 -17.01
C GLY A 22 27.13 17.91 -18.00
N MET A 23 26.54 17.41 -19.07
CA MET A 23 27.13 17.19 -20.40
C MET A 23 26.25 16.27 -21.22
N LEU A 24 25.45 16.82 -22.09
CA LEU A 24 25.20 16.29 -23.45
C LEU A 24 24.20 17.23 -24.18
N ASP A 25 24.74 18.33 -24.64
CA ASP A 25 24.07 19.10 -25.70
C ASP A 25 25.11 19.24 -26.81
N ARG A 26 24.89 18.53 -27.93
CA ARG A 26 25.42 18.86 -29.28
C ARG A 26 25.08 17.73 -30.25
N GLY A 27 24.18 18.05 -31.18
CA GLY A 27 23.97 17.18 -32.33
C GLY A 27 22.72 17.53 -33.14
N THR A 28 22.68 18.76 -33.66
CA THR A 28 21.75 19.14 -34.73
C THR A 28 22.07 18.38 -36.01
N ALA A 29 21.13 17.60 -36.53
CA ALA A 29 21.11 17.22 -37.94
C ALA A 29 19.68 17.33 -38.47
N LEU A 30 19.44 18.42 -39.16
CA LEU A 30 18.28 18.62 -40.02
C LEU A 30 18.41 17.72 -41.25
N LEU A 31 17.43 16.85 -41.51
CA LEU A 31 17.24 16.22 -42.81
C LEU A 31 15.79 16.50 -43.29
N PRO A 32 15.61 16.67 -44.62
CA PRO A 32 14.45 17.35 -45.16
C PRO A 32 13.22 16.49 -45.30
N VAL A 33 12.11 17.15 -45.12
CA VAL A 33 10.74 16.69 -45.43
C VAL A 33 10.65 16.27 -46.90
N ARG A 34 10.27 15.00 -47.14
CA ARG A 34 9.78 14.56 -48.46
C ARG A 34 8.29 14.26 -48.31
N ALA A 35 7.50 15.14 -48.83
CA ALA A 35 6.07 14.94 -49.07
C ALA A 35 5.89 13.84 -50.10
N VAL A 36 5.11 12.82 -49.76
CA VAL A 36 4.48 11.91 -50.73
C VAL A 36 2.98 11.96 -50.50
N GLN A 37 2.31 12.46 -51.49
CA GLN A 37 0.87 12.52 -51.56
C GLN A 37 0.26 11.16 -51.99
N SER A 38 -0.94 10.98 -51.51
CA SER A 38 -2.08 10.32 -52.18
C SER A 38 -2.08 8.80 -52.28
N GLY A 39 -3.07 8.25 -51.60
CA GLY A 39 -3.57 6.89 -51.75
C GLY A 39 -4.78 6.69 -50.83
N SER A 40 -5.93 7.16 -51.31
CA SER A 40 -7.22 6.85 -50.72
C SER A 40 -7.51 5.36 -50.96
N ASP A 41 -7.52 4.56 -49.89
CA ASP A 41 -8.30 3.32 -49.89
C ASP A 41 -8.95 3.15 -48.49
N ALA A 42 -10.22 3.42 -48.47
CA ALA A 42 -11.12 3.16 -47.35
C ALA A 42 -11.17 1.66 -47.08
N ARG A 43 -10.69 1.21 -45.94
CA ARG A 43 -11.09 -0.05 -45.31
C ARG A 43 -11.86 0.27 -44.05
N PRO A 44 -13.15 -0.05 -43.96
CA PRO A 44 -13.89 -0.06 -42.72
C PRO A 44 -13.54 -1.36 -42.00
N GLY A 45 -13.08 -1.28 -40.76
CA GLY A 45 -12.98 -2.47 -39.92
C GLY A 45 -11.69 -2.57 -39.12
N ALA A 46 -11.39 -1.58 -38.29
CA ALA A 46 -10.64 -1.86 -37.07
C ALA A 46 -11.64 -1.73 -35.91
N ALA A 47 -12.32 -2.85 -35.66
CA ALA A 47 -13.00 -3.04 -34.39
C ALA A 47 -11.95 -2.84 -33.31
N GLY A 48 -12.10 -1.76 -32.51
CA GLY A 48 -11.28 -1.54 -31.34
C GLY A 48 -11.28 -2.80 -30.51
N GLU A 49 -10.12 -3.32 -30.31
CA GLU A 49 -9.83 -4.39 -29.36
C GLU A 49 -10.29 -3.87 -27.99
N ARG A 50 -11.54 -4.18 -27.65
CA ARG A 50 -12.00 -4.07 -26.27
C ARG A 50 -11.18 -5.09 -25.51
N THR A 51 -10.15 -4.64 -24.81
CA THR A 51 -9.56 -5.40 -23.72
C THR A 51 -10.67 -5.62 -22.69
N THR A 52 -11.41 -6.71 -22.86
CA THR A 52 -12.32 -7.22 -21.85
C THR A 52 -11.49 -7.90 -20.77
N GLY A 53 -10.75 -7.10 -20.00
CA GLY A 53 -10.33 -7.52 -18.67
C GLY A 53 -11.58 -7.70 -17.80
N PRO A 54 -11.57 -8.59 -16.80
CA PRO A 54 -12.68 -8.70 -15.87
C PRO A 54 -12.98 -7.30 -15.30
N PRO A 55 -14.26 -6.95 -15.05
CA PRO A 55 -14.60 -5.67 -14.48
C PRO A 55 -13.88 -5.53 -13.14
N SER A 56 -12.95 -4.59 -13.06
CA SER A 56 -12.26 -4.28 -11.82
C SER A 56 -13.12 -3.32 -11.00
N ASN A 57 -13.54 -3.74 -9.82
CA ASN A 57 -14.15 -2.86 -8.84
C ASN A 57 -13.04 -2.02 -8.19
N THR A 58 -13.33 -0.75 -7.94
CA THR A 58 -12.35 0.20 -7.41
C THR A 58 -12.98 1.03 -6.30
N ILE A 59 -12.25 1.19 -5.20
CA ILE A 59 -12.62 2.10 -4.10
C ILE A 59 -11.44 3.02 -3.78
N VAL A 60 -11.73 4.28 -3.42
CA VAL A 60 -10.72 5.30 -3.16
C VAL A 60 -10.90 5.89 -1.76
N TYR A 61 -9.83 5.91 -0.97
CA TYR A 61 -9.76 6.54 0.35
C TYR A 61 -8.77 7.69 0.33
N ALA A 62 -9.14 8.83 0.93
CA ALA A 62 -8.23 9.96 1.11
C ALA A 62 -7.34 9.75 2.34
N ALA A 63 -6.07 10.12 2.23
CA ALA A 63 -5.19 10.23 3.37
C ALA A 63 -5.55 11.45 4.24
N ASN A 64 -5.32 11.35 5.53
CA ASN A 64 -5.46 12.47 6.45
C ASN A 64 -4.28 13.46 6.30
N GLN A 65 -4.28 14.54 7.10
CA GLN A 65 -3.24 15.58 7.07
C GLN A 65 -1.82 15.06 7.37
N ARG A 66 -1.68 13.86 7.95
CA ARG A 66 -0.40 13.20 8.24
C ARG A 66 0.01 12.21 7.15
N GLY A 67 -0.73 12.12 6.05
CA GLY A 67 -0.50 11.17 4.97
C GLY A 67 -0.99 9.74 5.27
N HIS A 68 -1.72 9.52 6.36
CA HIS A 68 -2.22 8.20 6.73
C HIS A 68 -3.62 7.95 6.16
N VAL A 69 -3.83 6.79 5.58
CA VAL A 69 -5.16 6.30 5.22
C VAL A 69 -5.72 5.48 6.37
N ILE A 70 -6.84 5.91 6.91
CA ILE A 70 -7.59 5.19 7.93
C ILE A 70 -8.97 4.90 7.36
N LEU A 71 -9.36 3.64 7.40
CA LEU A 71 -10.65 3.17 6.92
C LEU A 71 -11.35 2.33 7.99
N GLU A 72 -12.64 2.09 7.80
CA GLU A 72 -13.41 1.15 8.58
C GLU A 72 -13.59 -0.14 7.76
N ALA A 73 -13.27 -1.27 8.35
CA ALA A 73 -13.49 -2.60 7.79
C ALA A 73 -14.38 -3.42 8.71
N ALA A 74 -15.26 -4.24 8.15
CA ALA A 74 -15.95 -5.26 8.93
C ALA A 74 -15.04 -6.49 9.07
N VAL A 75 -14.54 -6.74 10.26
CA VAL A 75 -13.70 -7.89 10.60
C VAL A 75 -14.53 -8.90 11.36
N ASN A 76 -14.69 -10.10 10.81
CA ASN A 76 -15.59 -11.13 11.34
C ASN A 76 -17.03 -10.62 11.59
N GLY A 77 -17.45 -9.59 10.83
CA GLY A 77 -18.77 -8.95 10.95
C GLY A 77 -18.82 -7.75 11.90
N ALA A 78 -17.79 -7.45 12.70
CA ALA A 78 -17.72 -6.28 13.56
C ALA A 78 -16.92 -5.14 12.92
N PRO A 79 -17.33 -3.87 13.06
CA PRO A 79 -16.61 -2.74 12.52
C PRO A 79 -15.30 -2.51 13.28
N VAL A 80 -14.20 -2.37 12.55
CA VAL A 80 -12.88 -2.07 13.08
C VAL A 80 -12.27 -0.93 12.29
N ARG A 81 -11.82 0.10 13.00
CA ARG A 81 -11.08 1.20 12.40
C ARG A 81 -9.62 0.83 12.25
N MET A 82 -9.11 0.84 11.02
CA MET A 82 -7.79 0.34 10.69
C MET A 82 -6.95 1.38 9.94
N LEU A 83 -5.68 1.44 10.29
CA LEU A 83 -4.67 2.16 9.52
C LEU A 83 -4.13 1.24 8.41
N VAL A 84 -4.14 1.69 7.17
CA VAL A 84 -3.49 0.97 6.06
C VAL A 84 -1.98 1.10 6.20
N ASP A 85 -1.30 -0.03 6.36
CA ASP A 85 0.14 -0.07 6.66
C ASP A 85 0.87 -1.12 5.82
N THR A 86 1.55 -0.67 4.77
CA THR A 86 2.37 -1.53 3.90
C THR A 86 3.67 -2.02 4.57
N GLY A 87 4.04 -1.43 5.71
CA GLY A 87 5.17 -1.88 6.53
C GLY A 87 4.83 -3.04 7.46
N ALA A 88 3.52 -3.28 7.71
CA ALA A 88 3.07 -4.40 8.51
C ALA A 88 2.90 -5.66 7.65
N SER A 89 3.63 -6.74 7.95
CA SER A 89 3.52 -8.02 7.21
C SER A 89 2.15 -8.68 7.38
N LEU A 90 1.52 -8.52 8.54
CA LEU A 90 0.23 -9.11 8.87
C LEU A 90 -0.80 -8.01 9.15
N VAL A 91 -2.07 -8.34 8.94
CA VAL A 91 -3.16 -7.61 9.60
C VAL A 91 -2.96 -7.74 11.10
N THR A 92 -3.01 -6.61 11.80
CA THR A 92 -2.72 -6.60 13.24
C THR A 92 -3.82 -5.89 14.00
N LEU A 93 -4.41 -6.58 14.97
CA LEU A 93 -5.48 -6.05 15.81
C LEU A 93 -4.94 -5.56 17.14
N THR A 94 -5.59 -4.52 17.67
CA THR A 94 -5.48 -4.19 19.09
C THR A 94 -6.16 -5.28 19.93
N PRO A 95 -5.80 -5.48 21.22
CA PRO A 95 -6.51 -6.39 22.09
C PRO A 95 -8.00 -6.04 22.28
N GLN A 96 -8.34 -4.75 22.16
CA GLN A 96 -9.74 -4.29 22.23
C GLN A 96 -10.52 -4.72 20.98
N ASP A 97 -9.96 -4.50 19.79
CA ASP A 97 -10.60 -4.87 18.53
C ASP A 97 -10.70 -6.41 18.41
N ALA A 98 -9.66 -7.14 18.84
CA ALA A 98 -9.71 -8.60 18.88
C ALA A 98 -10.93 -9.12 19.65
N ARG A 99 -11.22 -8.54 20.83
CA ARG A 99 -12.44 -8.86 21.59
C ARG A 99 -13.72 -8.48 20.83
N ALA A 100 -13.73 -7.30 20.22
CA ALA A 100 -14.90 -6.82 19.46
C ALA A 100 -15.25 -7.74 18.27
N VAL A 101 -14.24 -8.35 17.63
CA VAL A 101 -14.42 -9.28 16.50
C VAL A 101 -14.61 -10.75 16.93
N GLY A 102 -14.81 -10.98 18.24
CA GLY A 102 -15.17 -12.30 18.79
C GLY A 102 -13.99 -13.20 19.15
N ILE A 103 -12.76 -12.67 19.25
CA ILE A 103 -11.60 -13.43 19.73
C ILE A 103 -11.48 -13.23 21.25
N ALA A 104 -11.71 -14.31 22.01
CA ALA A 104 -11.64 -14.24 23.46
C ALA A 104 -10.19 -14.06 23.95
N PRO A 105 -9.95 -13.27 25.02
CA PRO A 105 -8.61 -13.12 25.59
C PRO A 105 -7.95 -14.44 25.97
N SER A 106 -8.71 -15.45 26.35
CA SER A 106 -8.23 -16.81 26.68
C SER A 106 -7.72 -17.60 25.46
N GLU A 107 -8.09 -17.17 24.24
CA GLU A 107 -7.62 -17.77 22.98
C GLU A 107 -6.30 -17.18 22.51
N LEU A 108 -5.88 -16.03 23.09
CA LEU A 108 -4.69 -15.32 22.69
C LEU A 108 -3.44 -15.91 23.36
N VAL A 109 -2.67 -16.65 22.57
CA VAL A 109 -1.37 -17.19 23.00
C VAL A 109 -0.26 -16.29 22.48
N TYR A 110 0.28 -15.42 23.33
CA TYR A 110 1.36 -14.48 22.99
C TYR A 110 2.73 -15.19 22.98
N ASN A 111 2.94 -16.09 22.02
CA ASN A 111 4.13 -16.94 21.88
C ASN A 111 5.11 -16.46 20.80
N ALA A 112 4.82 -15.36 20.13
CA ALA A 112 5.64 -14.78 19.09
C ALA A 112 6.00 -13.30 19.40
N ARG A 113 6.94 -12.74 18.66
CA ARG A 113 7.37 -11.35 18.76
C ARG A 113 7.31 -10.67 17.41
N ALA A 114 6.92 -9.40 17.39
CA ALA A 114 7.01 -8.52 16.24
C ALA A 114 8.01 -7.40 16.52
N ASN A 115 8.83 -7.06 15.53
CA ASN A 115 9.62 -5.85 15.56
C ASN A 115 8.77 -4.70 15.03
N THR A 116 8.60 -3.67 15.83
CA THR A 116 7.82 -2.48 15.51
C THR A 116 8.70 -1.24 15.57
N ALA A 117 8.22 -0.12 15.04
CA ALA A 117 8.92 1.16 15.16
C ALA A 117 9.21 1.56 16.63
N ASN A 118 8.41 1.07 17.60
CA ASN A 118 8.56 1.33 19.03
C ASN A 118 9.34 0.21 19.76
N GLY A 119 9.98 -0.70 19.03
CA GLY A 119 10.71 -1.83 19.58
C GLY A 119 9.98 -3.15 19.42
N SER A 120 10.44 -4.19 20.16
CA SER A 120 9.86 -5.53 20.09
C SER A 120 8.59 -5.62 20.95
N ALA A 121 7.51 -6.11 20.37
CA ALA A 121 6.24 -6.35 21.05
C ALA A 121 5.86 -7.84 21.01
N ARG A 122 5.14 -8.31 22.05
CA ARG A 122 4.57 -9.66 22.06
C ARG A 122 3.34 -9.71 21.17
N MET A 123 3.20 -10.78 20.41
CA MET A 123 2.06 -10.98 19.54
C MET A 123 1.48 -12.38 19.66
N ALA A 124 0.16 -12.49 19.53
CA ALA A 124 -0.58 -13.73 19.40
C ALA A 124 -1.01 -13.89 17.94
N PRO A 125 -0.50 -14.89 17.21
CA PRO A 125 -0.98 -15.20 15.86
C PRO A 125 -2.44 -15.67 15.90
N VAL A 126 -3.23 -15.17 14.93
CA VAL A 126 -4.65 -15.54 14.77
C VAL A 126 -4.99 -15.61 13.27
N THR A 127 -6.13 -16.21 12.94
CA THR A 127 -6.71 -16.15 11.59
C THR A 127 -8.07 -15.48 11.67
N LEU A 128 -8.27 -14.45 10.87
CA LEU A 128 -9.56 -13.76 10.73
C LEU A 128 -10.38 -14.47 9.65
N ARG A 129 -11.63 -14.82 9.96
CA ARG A 129 -12.51 -15.53 9.03
C ARG A 129 -12.81 -14.68 7.80
N GLU A 130 -13.05 -13.38 8.01
CA GLU A 130 -13.38 -12.43 6.94
C GLU A 130 -12.92 -11.03 7.31
N ILE A 131 -12.38 -10.32 6.32
CA ILE A 131 -12.27 -8.86 6.35
C ILE A 131 -13.03 -8.34 5.14
N ARG A 132 -14.03 -7.49 5.40
CA ARG A 132 -14.85 -6.87 4.36
C ARG A 132 -14.68 -5.36 4.36
N ILE A 133 -14.40 -4.81 3.18
CA ILE A 133 -14.32 -3.37 2.92
C ILE A 133 -15.28 -3.08 1.78
N ASP A 134 -16.39 -2.42 2.08
CA ASP A 134 -17.49 -2.20 1.14
C ASP A 134 -17.96 -3.53 0.50
N GLN A 135 -17.79 -3.74 -0.80
CA GLN A 135 -18.17 -4.96 -1.52
C GLN A 135 -17.05 -6.00 -1.60
N LEU A 136 -15.82 -5.64 -1.22
CA LEU A 136 -14.68 -6.53 -1.21
C LEU A 136 -14.68 -7.37 0.06
N SER A 137 -14.71 -8.70 -0.05
CA SER A 137 -14.51 -9.64 1.06
C SER A 137 -13.31 -10.52 0.80
N ILE A 138 -12.43 -10.64 1.80
CA ILE A 138 -11.28 -11.55 1.80
C ILE A 138 -11.38 -12.44 3.03
N TYR A 139 -11.29 -13.75 2.81
CA TYR A 139 -11.47 -14.79 3.84
C TYR A 139 -10.13 -15.37 4.28
N ASP A 140 -10.13 -15.97 5.48
CA ASP A 140 -8.99 -16.68 6.06
C ASP A 140 -7.70 -15.85 6.04
N VAL A 141 -7.79 -14.62 6.59
CA VAL A 141 -6.68 -13.68 6.58
C VAL A 141 -5.75 -13.94 7.77
N PRO A 142 -4.47 -14.29 7.52
CA PRO A 142 -3.47 -14.38 8.59
C PRO A 142 -3.31 -13.03 9.29
N ALA A 143 -3.39 -13.04 10.60
CA ALA A 143 -3.35 -11.83 11.42
C ALA A 143 -2.62 -12.07 12.75
N ALA A 144 -2.44 -11.03 13.52
CA ALA A 144 -1.92 -11.11 14.87
C ALA A 144 -2.63 -10.12 15.79
N VAL A 145 -2.62 -10.39 17.10
CA VAL A 145 -2.97 -9.41 18.12
C VAL A 145 -1.69 -8.95 18.80
N LEU A 146 -1.45 -7.64 18.85
CA LEU A 146 -0.31 -7.02 19.54
C LEU A 146 -0.73 -6.39 20.87
N GLU A 147 0.02 -6.65 21.96
CA GLU A 147 -0.31 -6.16 23.30
C GLU A 147 -0.40 -4.62 23.42
N ASN A 148 0.49 -3.90 22.74
CA ASN A 148 0.66 -2.45 22.91
C ASN A 148 0.36 -1.67 21.63
N LEU A 149 -0.61 -2.13 20.85
CA LEU A 149 -1.05 -1.45 19.63
C LEU A 149 -2.16 -0.45 19.94
N ASN A 150 -2.06 0.77 19.42
CA ASN A 150 -3.04 1.83 19.65
C ASN A 150 -4.14 1.91 18.58
N ILE A 151 -3.87 1.40 17.40
CA ILE A 151 -4.82 1.33 16.27
C ILE A 151 -4.53 0.06 15.47
N SER A 152 -5.57 -0.66 15.08
CA SER A 152 -5.41 -1.84 14.24
C SER A 152 -4.85 -1.50 12.86
N LEU A 153 -4.05 -2.42 12.30
CA LEU A 153 -3.33 -2.23 11.03
C LEU A 153 -3.89 -3.16 9.95
N LEU A 154 -4.17 -2.61 8.78
CA LEU A 154 -4.48 -3.38 7.57
C LEU A 154 -3.18 -3.62 6.81
N GLY A 155 -2.53 -4.74 7.09
CA GLY A 155 -1.20 -5.08 6.60
C GLY A 155 -1.18 -5.92 5.33
N MET A 156 0.03 -6.36 4.96
CA MET A 156 0.31 -7.04 3.69
C MET A 156 -0.40 -8.38 3.53
N SER A 157 -0.72 -9.11 4.61
CA SER A 157 -1.50 -10.35 4.52
C SER A 157 -2.91 -10.16 3.92
N PHE A 158 -3.43 -8.94 3.95
CA PHE A 158 -4.64 -8.52 3.23
C PHE A 158 -4.29 -7.89 1.88
N LEU A 159 -3.39 -6.87 1.87
CA LEU A 159 -3.13 -6.04 0.71
C LEU A 159 -2.61 -6.82 -0.51
N THR A 160 -1.81 -7.87 -0.30
CA THR A 160 -1.30 -8.73 -1.38
C THR A 160 -2.34 -9.63 -2.04
N ARG A 161 -3.55 -9.73 -1.47
CA ARG A 161 -4.65 -10.50 -2.06
C ARG A 161 -5.55 -9.67 -2.98
N LEU A 162 -5.28 -8.37 -3.07
CA LEU A 162 -5.95 -7.46 -3.99
C LEU A 162 -5.41 -7.63 -5.41
N GLN A 163 -6.21 -7.30 -6.43
CA GLN A 163 -5.69 -7.16 -7.80
C GLN A 163 -4.67 -6.03 -7.89
N GLY A 164 -4.89 -4.95 -7.12
CA GLY A 164 -3.97 -3.84 -7.02
C GLY A 164 -4.32 -2.89 -5.89
N TYR A 165 -3.31 -2.19 -5.41
CA TYR A 165 -3.47 -1.02 -4.57
C TYR A 165 -2.41 0.01 -4.94
N GLU A 166 -2.79 1.28 -4.95
CA GLU A 166 -1.91 2.39 -5.31
C GLU A 166 -2.09 3.55 -4.35
N MET A 167 -0.98 4.13 -3.90
CA MET A 167 -0.98 5.39 -3.16
C MET A 167 -0.48 6.49 -4.08
N ARG A 168 -1.37 7.42 -4.46
CA ARG A 168 -1.02 8.57 -5.31
C ARG A 168 -1.78 9.82 -4.86
N ASP A 169 -1.11 10.96 -4.84
CA ASP A 169 -1.70 12.28 -4.53
C ASP A 169 -2.52 12.30 -3.24
N GLY A 170 -2.03 11.61 -2.20
CA GLY A 170 -2.71 11.49 -0.92
C GLY A 170 -3.99 10.65 -0.96
N LYS A 171 -4.14 9.77 -1.95
CA LYS A 171 -5.27 8.85 -2.09
C LYS A 171 -4.77 7.42 -2.21
N LEU A 172 -5.43 6.51 -1.50
CA LEU A 172 -5.29 5.07 -1.69
C LEU A 172 -6.40 4.60 -2.62
N THR A 173 -6.02 3.99 -3.73
CA THR A 173 -6.93 3.27 -4.64
C THR A 173 -6.76 1.78 -4.43
N ILE A 174 -7.84 1.05 -4.18
CA ILE A 174 -7.88 -0.41 -4.05
C ILE A 174 -8.67 -0.95 -5.23
N THR A 175 -8.16 -2.01 -5.88
CA THR A 175 -8.78 -2.68 -7.04
C THR A 175 -8.90 -4.18 -6.79
N TRP A 176 -10.08 -4.81 -7.10
CA TRP A 176 -10.36 -6.25 -6.94
C TRP A 176 -11.29 -6.81 -7.99
#